data_505d542500e38b4ed11fee3a639ed4c1
#
_entry.id   505d542500e38b4ed11fee3a639ed4c1
#
_cell.length_a   1.000
_cell.length_b   1.000
_cell.length_c   1.000
_cell.angle_alpha   90.00
_cell.angle_beta   90.00
_cell.angle_gamma   90.00
#
_symmetry.space_group_name_H-M   'P 1'
#
loop_
_entity.id
_entity.type
_entity.pdbx_description
1 polymer ?
#
loop_
_entity_poly.entity_id
_entity_poly.type
_entity_poly.pdbx_seq_one_letter_code
_entity_poly.pdbx_strand_id
1 'polypeptide(L)'
;MKKKDFLPYTLLFIQPIFMASNLVVARGGVEFVPPISLAFWRWLSVFFLLMLFNYGILSKKKILLKEYKELFFLGLMGCGVCGAFPFIAGQTTTIINMGIIYTSSPIFIILISYFFFKEKMNFFKFIGLLSCLLGVLIIIVRGEYSTLISLKFTKGDLWMLGASIGWALYLSLIHISEPTR
;
A
#
# COMPACT_ATOMS: atom_id res chain seq x y z
N MET A 1 10.20 30.14 1.74
CA MET A 1 9.73 28.95 1.03
C MET A 1 9.60 29.29 -0.45
N LYS A 2 10.44 28.68 -1.31
CA LYS A 2 10.38 28.89 -2.77
C LYS A 2 9.13 28.19 -3.31
N LYS A 3 8.44 28.79 -4.29
CA LYS A 3 7.24 28.22 -4.97
C LYS A 3 7.39 26.75 -5.42
N LYS A 4 8.63 26.27 -5.60
CA LYS A 4 8.94 24.87 -5.98
C LYS A 4 8.70 23.84 -4.88
N ASP A 5 8.63 24.24 -3.61
CA ASP A 5 8.51 23.31 -2.48
C ASP A 5 7.04 23.00 -2.11
N PHE A 6 6.10 23.79 -2.62
CA PHE A 6 4.68 23.67 -2.28
C PHE A 6 4.03 22.43 -2.93
N LEU A 7 4.37 22.12 -4.17
CA LEU A 7 3.77 21.02 -4.94
C LEU A 7 3.98 19.64 -4.28
N PRO A 8 5.20 19.25 -3.84
CA PRO A 8 5.40 17.97 -3.16
C PRO A 8 4.58 17.85 -1.87
N TYR A 9 4.51 18.90 -1.05
CA TYR A 9 3.71 18.87 0.19
C TYR A 9 2.21 18.77 -0.09
N THR A 10 1.72 19.45 -1.12
CA THR A 10 0.31 19.34 -1.55
C THR A 10 -0.01 17.93 -2.02
N LEU A 11 0.87 17.31 -2.81
CA LEU A 11 0.71 15.93 -3.28
C LEU A 11 0.72 14.93 -2.11
N LEU A 12 1.61 15.11 -1.14
CA LEU A 12 1.65 14.29 0.08
C LEU A 12 0.38 14.40 0.92
N PHE A 13 -0.26 15.57 0.92
CA PHE A 13 -1.52 15.75 1.63
C PHE A 13 -2.72 15.14 0.91
N ILE A 14 -2.72 15.18 -0.43
CA ILE A 14 -3.81 14.65 -1.26
C ILE A 14 -3.73 13.12 -1.41
N GLN A 15 -2.53 12.54 -1.43
CA GLN A 15 -2.32 11.10 -1.63
C GLN A 15 -3.12 10.21 -0.66
N PRO A 16 -3.18 10.46 0.67
CA PRO A 16 -3.96 9.62 1.58
C PRO A 16 -5.46 9.60 1.28
N ILE A 17 -6.00 10.69 0.71
CA ILE A 17 -7.41 10.76 0.30
C ILE A 17 -7.68 9.75 -0.80
N PHE A 18 -6.83 9.68 -1.83
CA PHE A 18 -6.96 8.69 -2.89
C PHE A 18 -6.74 7.26 -2.38
N MET A 19 -5.82 7.04 -1.46
CA MET A 19 -5.59 5.73 -0.86
C MET A 19 -6.80 5.27 -0.04
N ALA A 20 -7.38 6.14 0.78
CA ALA A 20 -8.60 5.85 1.54
C ALA A 20 -9.79 5.58 0.61
N SER A 21 -9.96 6.39 -0.43
CA SER A 21 -11.01 6.19 -1.45
C SER A 21 -10.91 4.82 -2.11
N ASN A 22 -9.68 4.32 -2.37
CA ASN A 22 -9.47 2.98 -2.92
C ASN A 22 -10.00 1.88 -2.00
N LEU A 23 -9.87 2.00 -0.68
CA LEU A 23 -10.41 1.03 0.28
C LEU A 23 -11.95 1.06 0.31
N VAL A 24 -12.54 2.25 0.20
CA VAL A 24 -14.00 2.41 0.11
C VAL A 24 -14.53 1.72 -1.15
N VAL A 25 -13.89 1.96 -2.29
CA VAL A 25 -14.24 1.31 -3.57
C VAL A 25 -14.00 -0.20 -3.50
N ALA A 26 -12.92 -0.65 -2.86
CA ALA A 26 -12.65 -2.07 -2.68
C ALA A 26 -13.76 -2.76 -1.88
N ARG A 27 -14.26 -2.15 -0.80
CA ARG A 27 -15.31 -2.74 0.01
C ARG A 27 -16.69 -2.64 -0.64
N GLY A 28 -17.04 -1.48 -1.20
CA GLY A 28 -18.36 -1.28 -1.81
C GLY A 28 -18.50 -1.95 -3.17
N GLY A 29 -17.43 -1.98 -3.98
CA GLY A 29 -17.45 -2.54 -5.32
C GLY A 29 -17.58 -4.06 -5.38
N VAL A 30 -17.06 -4.79 -4.37
CA VAL A 30 -17.12 -6.26 -4.34
C VAL A 30 -18.52 -6.82 -4.07
N GLU A 31 -19.48 -5.99 -3.72
CA GLU A 31 -20.88 -6.37 -3.62
C GLU A 31 -21.55 -6.55 -5.01
N PHE A 32 -21.02 -5.86 -6.03
CA PHE A 32 -21.56 -5.85 -7.38
C PHE A 32 -20.68 -6.61 -8.40
N VAL A 33 -19.37 -6.64 -8.18
CA VAL A 33 -18.40 -7.20 -9.13
C VAL A 33 -17.42 -8.13 -8.40
N PRO A 34 -17.07 -9.29 -8.97
CA PRO A 34 -16.06 -10.16 -8.37
C PRO A 34 -14.73 -9.41 -8.11
N PRO A 35 -14.07 -9.62 -6.96
CA PRO A 35 -12.93 -8.81 -6.51
C PRO A 35 -11.75 -8.83 -7.49
N ILE A 36 -11.45 -9.99 -8.08
CA ILE A 36 -10.36 -10.13 -9.05
C ILE A 36 -10.68 -9.38 -10.35
N SER A 37 -11.93 -9.44 -10.81
CA SER A 37 -12.38 -8.70 -11.99
C SER A 37 -12.29 -7.19 -11.75
N LEU A 38 -12.70 -6.73 -10.57
CA LEU A 38 -12.63 -5.32 -10.20
C LEU A 38 -11.17 -4.82 -10.18
N ALA A 39 -10.27 -5.60 -9.58
CA ALA A 39 -8.84 -5.30 -9.56
C ALA A 39 -8.25 -5.28 -10.99
N PHE A 40 -8.61 -6.26 -11.83
CA PHE A 40 -8.15 -6.37 -13.21
C PHE A 40 -8.57 -5.15 -14.04
N TRP A 41 -9.86 -4.82 -14.07
CA TRP A 41 -10.35 -3.68 -14.85
C TRP A 41 -9.76 -2.35 -14.40
N ARG A 42 -9.56 -2.18 -13.09
CA ARG A 42 -8.87 -1.01 -12.54
C ARG A 42 -7.46 -0.87 -13.11
N TRP A 43 -6.64 -1.93 -13.01
CA TRP A 43 -5.26 -1.88 -13.50
C TRP A 43 -5.16 -1.79 -15.01
N LEU A 44 -6.09 -2.42 -15.72
CA LEU A 44 -6.18 -2.30 -17.17
C LEU A 44 -6.49 -0.85 -17.58
N SER A 45 -7.43 -0.19 -16.91
CA SER A 45 -7.75 1.22 -17.15
C SER A 45 -6.56 2.13 -16.88
N VAL A 46 -5.85 1.91 -15.76
CA VAL A 46 -4.60 2.64 -15.43
C VAL A 46 -3.54 2.42 -16.50
N PHE A 47 -3.37 1.19 -16.98
CA PHE A 47 -2.41 0.86 -18.03
C PHE A 47 -2.69 1.67 -19.30
N PHE A 48 -3.92 1.66 -19.81
CA PHE A 48 -4.27 2.44 -20.99
C PHE A 48 -4.09 3.95 -20.79
N LEU A 49 -4.50 4.46 -19.63
CA LEU A 49 -4.34 5.87 -19.29
C LEU A 49 -2.85 6.26 -19.25
N LEU A 50 -2.00 5.47 -18.61
CA LEU A 50 -0.57 5.74 -18.56
C LEU A 50 0.11 5.62 -19.93
N MET A 51 -0.34 4.71 -20.79
CA MET A 51 0.15 4.58 -22.17
C MET A 51 -0.09 5.84 -22.99
N LEU A 52 -1.22 6.53 -22.80
CA LEU A 52 -1.50 7.80 -23.48
C LEU A 52 -0.46 8.89 -23.13
N PHE A 53 0.02 8.92 -21.90
CA PHE A 53 0.99 9.92 -21.43
C PHE A 53 2.45 9.47 -21.60
N ASN A 54 2.72 8.18 -21.69
CA ASN A 54 4.08 7.61 -21.70
C ASN A 54 4.34 6.70 -22.92
N TYR A 55 3.77 7.00 -24.08
CA TYR A 55 3.97 6.19 -25.29
C TYR A 55 5.46 6.01 -25.66
N GLY A 56 6.33 6.96 -25.28
CA GLY A 56 7.78 6.88 -25.50
C GLY A 56 8.48 5.75 -24.72
N ILE A 57 7.84 5.15 -23.71
CA ILE A 57 8.43 4.04 -22.96
C ILE A 57 8.58 2.79 -23.82
N LEU A 58 7.73 2.62 -24.82
CA LEU A 58 7.80 1.50 -25.78
C LEU A 58 9.05 1.54 -26.65
N SER A 59 9.65 2.72 -26.83
CA SER A 59 10.92 2.89 -27.55
C SER A 59 12.11 2.35 -26.74
N LYS A 60 11.97 2.20 -25.42
CA LYS A 60 13.03 1.73 -24.52
C LYS A 60 13.02 0.21 -24.31
N LYS A 61 12.61 -0.57 -25.34
CA LYS A 61 12.48 -2.05 -25.27
C LYS A 61 13.73 -2.74 -24.74
N LYS A 62 14.94 -2.27 -25.08
CA LYS A 62 16.20 -2.86 -24.60
C LYS A 62 16.34 -2.79 -23.08
N ILE A 63 15.94 -1.68 -22.45
CA ILE A 63 15.99 -1.50 -21.00
C ILE A 63 14.93 -2.39 -20.33
N LEU A 64 13.70 -2.37 -20.85
CA LEU A 64 12.60 -3.20 -20.35
C LEU A 64 12.94 -4.70 -20.38
N LEU A 65 13.59 -5.16 -21.48
CA LEU A 65 14.02 -6.55 -21.60
C LEU A 65 15.20 -6.90 -20.70
N LYS A 66 16.05 -5.95 -20.36
CA LYS A 66 17.17 -6.16 -19.44
C LYS A 66 16.71 -6.30 -17.99
N GLU A 67 15.72 -5.52 -17.59
CA GLU A 67 15.23 -5.42 -16.20
C GLU A 67 13.88 -6.14 -16.00
N TYR A 68 13.49 -7.05 -16.91
CA TYR A 68 12.15 -7.67 -16.89
C TYR A 68 11.83 -8.43 -15.60
N LYS A 69 12.83 -9.06 -14.98
CA LYS A 69 12.64 -9.82 -13.73
C LYS A 69 12.26 -8.90 -12.56
N GLU A 70 12.96 -7.79 -12.44
CA GLU A 70 12.71 -6.77 -11.40
C GLU A 70 11.37 -6.10 -11.64
N LEU A 71 11.10 -5.71 -12.88
CA LEU A 71 9.81 -5.12 -13.28
C LEU A 71 8.65 -6.08 -13.06
N PHE A 72 8.84 -7.37 -13.39
CA PHE A 72 7.82 -8.40 -13.15
C PHE A 72 7.54 -8.56 -11.66
N PHE A 73 8.58 -8.63 -10.83
CA PHE A 73 8.42 -8.78 -9.38
C PHE A 73 7.76 -7.55 -8.75
N LEU A 74 8.17 -6.35 -9.15
CA LEU A 74 7.53 -5.09 -8.73
C LEU A 74 6.07 -5.03 -9.15
N GLY A 75 5.77 -5.42 -10.39
CA GLY A 75 4.39 -5.49 -10.89
C GLY A 75 3.55 -6.52 -10.13
N LEU A 76 4.12 -7.70 -9.83
CA LEU A 76 3.44 -8.73 -9.05
C LEU A 76 3.12 -8.25 -7.62
N MET A 77 4.08 -7.61 -6.95
CA MET A 77 3.86 -7.08 -5.59
C MET A 77 2.91 -5.87 -5.61
N GLY A 78 3.14 -4.88 -6.47
CA GLY A 78 2.36 -3.64 -6.52
C GLY A 78 0.95 -3.83 -7.10
N CYS A 79 0.85 -4.41 -8.29
CA CYS A 79 -0.44 -4.58 -8.97
C CYS A 79 -1.15 -5.87 -8.57
N GLY A 80 -0.41 -6.97 -8.40
CA GLY A 80 -0.96 -8.26 -8.00
C GLY A 80 -1.37 -8.26 -6.53
N VAL A 81 -0.41 -8.35 -5.63
CA VAL A 81 -0.67 -8.50 -4.19
C VAL A 81 -1.36 -7.26 -3.62
N CYS A 82 -0.73 -6.09 -3.75
CA CYS A 82 -1.30 -4.86 -3.21
C CYS A 82 -2.54 -4.38 -3.98
N GLY A 83 -2.67 -4.78 -5.23
CA GLY A 83 -3.78 -4.39 -6.09
C GLY A 83 -5.01 -5.26 -5.95
N ALA A 84 -4.89 -6.58 -5.73
CA ALA A 84 -6.00 -7.51 -5.66
C ALA A 84 -6.44 -7.87 -4.24
N PHE A 85 -5.51 -8.02 -3.29
CA PHE A 85 -5.81 -8.47 -1.93
C PHE A 85 -6.79 -7.56 -1.17
N PRO A 86 -6.74 -6.22 -1.27
CA PRO A 86 -7.74 -5.37 -0.65
C PRO A 86 -9.16 -5.61 -1.16
N PHE A 87 -9.31 -5.96 -2.45
CA PHE A 87 -10.62 -6.29 -3.00
C PHE A 87 -11.12 -7.65 -2.49
N ILE A 88 -10.23 -8.65 -2.38
CA ILE A 88 -10.59 -9.95 -1.79
C ILE A 88 -10.94 -9.75 -0.29
N ALA A 89 -10.14 -8.96 0.43
CA ALA A 89 -10.39 -8.62 1.82
C ALA A 89 -11.76 -7.96 2.01
N GLY A 90 -12.14 -7.05 1.11
CA GLY A 90 -13.39 -6.33 1.15
C GLY A 90 -14.64 -7.21 1.16
N GLN A 91 -14.55 -8.47 0.74
CA GLN A 91 -15.69 -9.39 0.80
C GLN A 91 -16.11 -9.76 2.24
N THR A 92 -15.19 -9.83 3.16
CA THR A 92 -15.44 -10.38 4.51
C THR A 92 -15.01 -9.48 5.66
N THR A 93 -14.29 -8.40 5.40
CA THR A 93 -13.87 -7.45 6.42
C THR A 93 -14.51 -6.07 6.26
N THR A 94 -14.40 -5.24 7.29
CA THR A 94 -14.93 -3.87 7.29
C THR A 94 -13.88 -2.88 6.77
N ILE A 95 -14.35 -1.74 6.24
CA ILE A 95 -13.46 -0.64 5.79
C ILE A 95 -12.54 -0.18 6.92
N ILE A 96 -13.05 -0.15 8.16
CA ILE A 96 -12.29 0.26 9.34
C ILE A 96 -11.14 -0.70 9.58
N ASN A 97 -11.39 -2.01 9.61
CA ASN A 97 -10.33 -3.01 9.78
C ASN A 97 -9.31 -2.94 8.65
N MET A 98 -9.76 -2.80 7.41
CA MET A 98 -8.87 -2.64 6.25
C MET A 98 -7.95 -1.43 6.42
N GLY A 99 -8.51 -0.28 6.83
CA GLY A 99 -7.76 0.95 7.07
C GLY A 99 -6.72 0.78 8.18
N ILE A 100 -7.11 0.18 9.30
CA ILE A 100 -6.24 -0.08 10.45
C ILE A 100 -5.05 -0.98 10.06
N ILE A 101 -5.34 -2.11 9.41
CA ILE A 101 -4.29 -3.04 8.97
C ILE A 101 -3.37 -2.35 7.95
N TYR A 102 -3.93 -1.55 7.04
CA TYR A 102 -3.12 -0.83 6.05
C TYR A 102 -2.24 0.24 6.67
N THR A 103 -2.72 0.98 7.68
CA THR A 103 -1.92 1.98 8.40
C THR A 103 -0.81 1.36 9.25
N SER A 104 -0.83 0.05 9.50
CA SER A 104 0.28 -0.67 10.13
C SER A 104 1.44 -0.98 9.17
N SER A 105 1.29 -0.74 7.85
CA SER A 105 2.34 -1.00 6.84
C SER A 105 3.71 -0.40 7.17
N PRO A 106 3.85 0.81 7.75
CA PRO A 106 5.15 1.35 8.14
C PRO A 106 5.94 0.45 9.09
N ILE A 107 5.23 -0.34 9.93
CA ILE A 107 5.87 -1.32 10.83
C ILE A 107 6.60 -2.38 10.00
N PHE A 108 5.91 -2.95 9.00
CA PHE A 108 6.49 -3.95 8.11
C PHE A 108 7.65 -3.37 7.28
N ILE A 109 7.54 -2.12 6.82
CA ILE A 109 8.62 -1.44 6.10
C ILE A 109 9.87 -1.35 6.97
N ILE A 110 9.73 -0.90 8.23
CA ILE A 110 10.85 -0.76 9.16
C ILE A 110 11.46 -2.14 9.48
N LEU A 111 10.63 -3.15 9.73
CA LEU A 111 11.11 -4.52 10.00
C LEU A 111 11.86 -5.11 8.81
N ILE A 112 11.33 -4.96 7.59
CA ILE A 112 11.99 -5.42 6.37
C ILE A 112 13.30 -4.68 6.18
N SER A 113 13.32 -3.35 6.32
CA SER A 113 14.53 -2.54 6.21
C SER A 113 15.59 -2.95 7.23
N TYR A 114 15.19 -3.24 8.46
CA TYR A 114 16.11 -3.69 9.51
C TYR A 114 16.69 -5.09 9.22
N PHE A 115 15.83 -6.08 8.90
CA PHE A 115 16.28 -7.47 8.75
C PHE A 115 16.96 -7.72 7.40
N PHE A 116 16.46 -7.19 6.31
CA PHE A 116 16.97 -7.47 4.96
C PHE A 116 18.04 -6.48 4.52
N PHE A 117 17.89 -5.20 4.88
CA PHE A 117 18.82 -4.15 4.45
C PHE A 117 19.79 -3.70 5.52
N LYS A 118 19.71 -4.31 6.73
CA LYS A 118 20.58 -4.00 7.87
C LYS A 118 20.63 -2.50 8.19
N GLU A 119 19.53 -1.79 7.91
CA GLU A 119 19.41 -0.39 8.28
C GLU A 119 19.41 -0.25 9.80
N LYS A 120 20.21 0.70 10.30
CA LYS A 120 20.26 0.97 11.73
C LYS A 120 18.94 1.58 12.20
N MET A 121 18.32 0.95 13.18
CA MET A 121 17.13 1.49 13.85
C MET A 121 17.59 2.66 14.75
N ASN A 122 17.20 3.88 14.41
CA ASN A 122 17.45 5.02 15.28
C ASN A 122 16.32 5.11 16.32
N PHE A 123 16.67 5.56 17.53
CA PHE A 123 15.73 5.75 18.65
C PHE A 123 14.50 6.58 18.25
N PHE A 124 14.67 7.64 17.44
CA PHE A 124 13.55 8.43 16.93
C PHE A 124 12.63 7.66 15.97
N LYS A 125 13.18 6.78 15.12
CA LYS A 125 12.39 5.89 14.26
C LYS A 125 11.54 4.93 15.11
N PHE A 126 12.11 4.40 16.20
CA PHE A 126 11.41 3.51 17.14
C PHE A 126 10.28 4.22 17.89
N ILE A 127 10.52 5.44 18.41
CA ILE A 127 9.46 6.23 19.06
C ILE A 127 8.34 6.56 18.06
N GLY A 128 8.69 6.98 16.83
CA GLY A 128 7.70 7.25 15.78
C GLY A 128 6.83 6.03 15.47
N LEU A 129 7.44 4.83 15.43
CA LEU A 129 6.74 3.57 15.24
C LEU A 129 5.75 3.29 16.38
N LEU A 130 6.21 3.40 17.63
CA LEU A 130 5.36 3.24 18.81
C LEU A 130 4.21 4.24 18.84
N SER A 131 4.48 5.50 18.51
CA SER A 131 3.44 6.54 18.46
C SER A 131 2.39 6.23 17.38
N CYS A 132 2.81 5.72 16.22
CA CYS A 132 1.91 5.28 15.16
C CYS A 132 1.02 4.12 15.63
N LEU A 133 1.60 3.10 16.28
CA LEU A 133 0.87 1.97 16.84
C LEU A 133 -0.14 2.41 17.90
N LEU A 134 0.26 3.27 18.81
CA LEU A 134 -0.63 3.81 19.84
C LEU A 134 -1.77 4.62 19.21
N GLY A 135 -1.49 5.46 18.22
CA GLY A 135 -2.51 6.20 17.49
C GLY A 135 -3.53 5.29 16.82
N VAL A 136 -3.08 4.22 16.16
CA VAL A 136 -3.96 3.22 15.55
C VAL A 136 -4.80 2.52 16.62
N LEU A 137 -4.22 2.11 17.75
CA LEU A 137 -4.94 1.49 18.86
C LEU A 137 -6.02 2.43 19.43
N ILE A 138 -5.71 3.70 19.64
CA ILE A 138 -6.68 4.70 20.14
C ILE A 138 -7.88 4.82 19.19
N ILE A 139 -7.63 4.84 17.87
CA ILE A 139 -8.69 4.90 16.87
C ILE A 139 -9.56 3.63 16.92
N ILE A 140 -8.96 2.44 17.08
CA ILE A 140 -9.69 1.17 17.17
C ILE A 140 -10.59 1.17 18.40
N VAL A 141 -10.05 1.56 19.55
CA VAL A 141 -10.73 1.46 20.84
C VAL A 141 -11.91 2.45 20.93
N ARG A 142 -11.88 3.57 20.15
CA ARG A 142 -12.91 4.64 20.21
C ARG A 142 -13.27 5.09 21.64
N GLY A 143 -12.35 4.89 22.61
CA GLY A 143 -12.61 5.12 24.03
C GLY A 143 -13.38 4.01 24.75
N GLU A 144 -13.73 2.92 24.08
CA GLU A 144 -14.46 1.78 24.67
C GLU A 144 -13.62 0.49 24.59
N TYR A 145 -13.18 -0.02 25.72
CA TYR A 145 -12.42 -1.28 25.81
C TYR A 145 -13.21 -2.49 25.30
N SER A 146 -14.53 -2.45 25.32
CA SER A 146 -15.43 -3.46 24.75
C SER A 146 -15.19 -3.68 23.26
N THR A 147 -14.79 -2.65 22.54
CA THR A 147 -14.49 -2.71 21.10
C THR A 147 -13.28 -3.59 20.81
N LEU A 148 -12.24 -3.55 21.66
CA LEU A 148 -11.06 -4.44 21.54
C LEU A 148 -11.43 -5.92 21.72
N ILE A 149 -12.31 -6.23 22.64
CA ILE A 149 -12.74 -7.62 22.94
C ILE A 149 -13.67 -8.15 21.86
N SER A 150 -14.43 -7.25 21.21
CA SER A 150 -15.37 -7.59 20.14
C SER A 150 -14.76 -7.67 18.73
N LEU A 151 -13.46 -7.35 18.57
CA LEU A 151 -12.75 -7.46 17.29
C LEU A 151 -12.75 -8.93 16.83
N LYS A 152 -13.56 -9.23 15.83
CA LYS A 152 -13.56 -10.54 15.19
C LYS A 152 -12.58 -10.49 14.00
N PHE A 153 -11.52 -11.26 14.09
CA PHE A 153 -10.64 -11.49 12.96
C PHE A 153 -11.38 -12.29 11.88
N THR A 154 -11.39 -11.74 10.68
CA THR A 154 -12.02 -12.35 9.50
C THR A 154 -10.97 -12.86 8.53
N LYS A 155 -11.37 -13.69 7.57
CA LYS A 155 -10.47 -14.10 6.47
C LYS A 155 -9.99 -12.88 5.66
N GLY A 156 -10.80 -11.84 5.55
CA GLY A 156 -10.45 -10.61 4.88
C GLY A 156 -9.29 -9.85 5.56
N ASP A 157 -9.21 -9.91 6.88
CA ASP A 157 -8.12 -9.27 7.62
C ASP A 157 -6.76 -9.91 7.29
N LEU A 158 -6.72 -11.24 7.05
CA LEU A 158 -5.51 -11.93 6.61
C LEU A 158 -5.09 -11.50 5.19
N TRP A 159 -6.05 -11.35 4.27
CA TRP A 159 -5.77 -10.83 2.94
C TRP A 159 -5.25 -9.40 3.00
N MET A 160 -5.82 -8.57 3.85
CA MET A 160 -5.37 -7.20 4.05
C MET A 160 -3.98 -7.11 4.67
N LEU A 161 -3.68 -8.01 5.61
CA LEU A 161 -2.33 -8.14 6.18
C LEU A 161 -1.31 -8.53 5.10
N GLY A 162 -1.67 -9.48 4.23
CA GLY A 162 -0.87 -9.84 3.06
C GLY A 162 -0.62 -8.66 2.12
N ALA A 163 -1.64 -7.82 1.88
CA ALA A 163 -1.50 -6.59 1.11
C ALA A 163 -0.53 -5.60 1.76
N SER A 164 -0.60 -5.43 3.09
CA SER A 164 0.28 -4.53 3.83
C SER A 164 1.75 -4.97 3.80
N ILE A 165 1.99 -6.28 3.92
CA ILE A 165 3.34 -6.87 3.79
C ILE A 165 3.84 -6.73 2.34
N GLY A 166 3.00 -7.03 1.35
CA GLY A 166 3.32 -6.84 -0.06
C GLY A 166 3.69 -5.40 -0.39
N TRP A 167 2.95 -4.43 0.18
CA TRP A 167 3.25 -3.01 0.04
C TRP A 167 4.59 -2.63 0.66
N ALA A 168 4.90 -3.17 1.84
CA ALA A 168 6.18 -2.95 2.50
C ALA A 168 7.35 -3.52 1.68
N LEU A 169 7.19 -4.72 1.12
CA LEU A 169 8.18 -5.31 0.22
C LEU A 169 8.36 -4.47 -1.05
N TYR A 170 7.26 -4.06 -1.67
CA TYR A 170 7.27 -3.21 -2.87
C TYR A 170 8.05 -1.91 -2.64
N LEU A 171 7.75 -1.19 -1.55
CA LEU A 171 8.44 0.07 -1.22
C LEU A 171 9.92 -0.15 -0.86
N SER A 172 10.23 -1.22 -0.14
CA SER A 172 11.61 -1.55 0.22
C SER A 172 12.45 -1.86 -1.03
N LEU A 173 11.87 -2.54 -2.03
CA LEU A 173 12.57 -2.84 -3.29
C LEU A 173 12.79 -1.61 -4.15
N ILE A 174 11.83 -0.67 -4.20
CA ILE A 174 12.01 0.60 -4.92
C ILE A 174 13.17 1.39 -4.30
N HIS A 175 13.28 1.42 -2.99
CA HIS A 175 14.37 2.11 -2.30
C HIS A 175 15.76 1.57 -2.64
N ILE A 176 15.88 0.27 -2.94
CA ILE A 176 17.15 -0.35 -3.33
C ILE A 176 17.52 -0.01 -4.77
N SER A 177 16.52 0.06 -5.65
CA SER A 177 16.76 0.35 -7.07
C SER A 177 17.06 1.82 -7.35
N GLU A 178 16.80 2.72 -6.38
CA GLU A 178 17.29 4.11 -6.47
C GLU A 178 18.75 4.17 -6.01
N PRO A 179 19.70 4.39 -6.95
CA PRO A 179 21.08 4.64 -6.54
C PRO A 179 21.09 5.87 -5.64
N THR A 180 21.62 5.71 -4.43
CA THR A 180 21.85 6.81 -3.48
C THR A 180 22.55 7.95 -4.21
N ARG A 181 21.81 9.00 -4.49
CA ARG A 181 22.34 10.28 -4.96
C ARG A 181 22.90 11.05 -3.79
#